data_87a67b8ea0087f0c824bddf585a389af
#
_entry.id   87a67b8ea0087f0c824bddf585a389af
#
_cell.length_a   1.000
_cell.length_b   1.000
_cell.length_c   1.000
_cell.angle_alpha   90.00
_cell.angle_beta   90.00
_cell.angle_gamma   90.00
#
_symmetry.space_group_name_H-M   'P 1'
#
loop_
_entity.id
_entity.type
_entity.pdbx_description
1 polymer ?
#
loop_
_entity_poly.entity_id
_entity_poly.type
_entity_poly.pdbx_seq_one_letter_code
_entity_poly.pdbx_strand_id
1 'polypeptide(L)'
;VTRRKGGKEGEKEKDSSERWLLTYSDMMNNLLILFMVLYAMSVIDMAKFEALANELKNALSTSEAPMTDKDLSQEYKELAASKDVADTASQMAAQEAAQQGTDQFDQVYEKLQEKIQESGYQEQITLEKGDNYIKIKFGDNVLFYPDSPAMKTDEVQVLKIIGDILYSINPLIQSIEIAGHTATTGNQTDSSFSWELSSGRAIAVLDYLVHNCSLPEAKMYISGFSRYHPVASNESEESRKLNRRVEIKITRVEKAAS
;
A
#
# COMPACT_ATOMS: atom_id res chain seq x y z
N VAL A 1 -76.67 -6.53 -42.78
CA VAL A 1 -75.52 -7.44 -42.44
C VAL A 1 -74.28 -6.72 -42.90
N THR A 2 -73.58 -6.05 -41.97
CA THR A 2 -72.36 -5.28 -42.27
C THR A 2 -71.19 -5.97 -41.57
N ARG A 3 -70.27 -6.52 -42.34
CA ARG A 3 -69.08 -7.26 -41.91
C ARG A 3 -67.94 -6.26 -41.69
N ARG A 4 -67.53 -6.03 -40.41
CA ARG A 4 -66.37 -5.25 -40.05
C ARG A 4 -65.07 -6.02 -40.39
N LYS A 5 -64.26 -5.43 -41.25
CA LYS A 5 -62.91 -5.80 -41.57
C LYS A 5 -62.01 -4.78 -40.86
N GLY A 6 -61.43 -5.17 -39.76
CA GLY A 6 -60.50 -4.33 -39.01
C GLY A 6 -59.68 -5.21 -38.06
N GLY A 7 -58.40 -5.45 -38.35
CA GLY A 7 -57.53 -6.18 -37.44
C GLY A 7 -56.36 -6.86 -38.12
N LYS A 8 -55.61 -6.18 -39.00
CA LYS A 8 -54.33 -6.71 -39.50
C LYS A 8 -53.25 -5.64 -39.73
N GLU A 9 -53.52 -4.36 -39.48
CA GLU A 9 -52.50 -3.33 -39.65
C GLU A 9 -51.69 -3.00 -38.37
N GLY A 10 -52.22 -3.27 -37.16
CA GLY A 10 -51.53 -2.99 -35.89
C GLY A 10 -50.44 -3.97 -35.50
N GLU A 11 -50.40 -5.20 -36.04
CA GLU A 11 -49.37 -6.20 -35.72
C GLU A 11 -48.07 -6.04 -36.53
N LYS A 12 -48.16 -5.45 -37.75
CA LYS A 12 -46.98 -5.24 -38.60
C LYS A 12 -46.14 -4.03 -38.21
N GLU A 13 -46.73 -3.01 -37.57
CA GLU A 13 -45.98 -1.83 -37.10
C GLU A 13 -45.22 -2.09 -35.80
N LYS A 14 -45.74 -2.97 -34.92
CA LYS A 14 -45.02 -3.37 -33.69
C LYS A 14 -43.77 -4.20 -33.97
N ASP A 15 -43.82 -5.07 -34.97
CA ASP A 15 -42.71 -5.97 -35.32
C ASP A 15 -41.55 -5.22 -36.01
N SER A 16 -41.82 -4.08 -36.65
CA SER A 16 -40.76 -3.26 -37.26
C SER A 16 -40.06 -2.33 -36.27
N SER A 17 -40.79 -1.90 -35.22
CA SER A 17 -40.22 -1.01 -34.20
C SER A 17 -39.30 -1.73 -33.18
N GLU A 18 -39.39 -3.04 -33.08
CA GLU A 18 -38.56 -3.85 -32.18
C GLU A 18 -37.31 -4.46 -32.87
N ARG A 19 -37.27 -4.46 -34.19
CA ARG A 19 -36.11 -5.00 -34.96
C ARG A 19 -34.81 -4.24 -34.77
N TRP A 20 -34.87 -2.94 -34.51
CA TRP A 20 -33.70 -2.14 -34.23
C TRP A 20 -33.07 -2.51 -32.86
N LEU A 21 -33.90 -2.99 -31.92
CA LEU A 21 -33.43 -3.43 -30.60
C LEU A 21 -32.55 -4.70 -30.69
N LEU A 22 -32.90 -5.60 -31.66
CA LEU A 22 -32.08 -6.78 -31.92
C LEU A 22 -30.71 -6.41 -32.50
N THR A 23 -30.66 -5.47 -33.45
CA THR A 23 -29.40 -5.01 -34.02
C THR A 23 -28.57 -4.20 -33.01
N TYR A 24 -29.23 -3.41 -32.15
CA TYR A 24 -28.58 -2.70 -31.07
C TYR A 24 -27.99 -3.66 -30.01
N SER A 25 -28.77 -4.68 -29.63
CA SER A 25 -28.30 -5.72 -28.69
C SER A 25 -27.10 -6.49 -29.23
N ASP A 26 -27.10 -6.82 -30.53
CA ASP A 26 -25.97 -7.52 -31.17
C ASP A 26 -24.72 -6.63 -31.24
N MET A 27 -24.88 -5.33 -31.56
CA MET A 27 -23.78 -4.37 -31.52
C MET A 27 -23.20 -4.21 -30.11
N MET A 28 -24.05 -4.12 -29.07
CA MET A 28 -23.64 -3.98 -27.69
C MET A 28 -22.92 -5.23 -27.19
N ASN A 29 -23.40 -6.43 -27.61
CA ASN A 29 -22.74 -7.69 -27.27
C ASN A 29 -21.35 -7.82 -27.92
N ASN A 30 -21.25 -7.42 -29.21
CA ASN A 30 -19.96 -7.39 -29.91
C ASN A 30 -18.97 -6.37 -29.27
N LEU A 31 -19.48 -5.21 -28.83
CA LEU A 31 -18.70 -4.21 -28.13
C LEU A 31 -18.21 -4.75 -26.78
N LEU A 32 -19.09 -5.43 -26.03
CA LEU A 32 -18.74 -6.06 -24.76
C LEU A 32 -17.64 -7.12 -24.93
N ILE A 33 -17.79 -7.97 -25.97
CA ILE A 33 -16.77 -8.98 -26.29
C ILE A 33 -15.43 -8.31 -26.65
N LEU A 34 -15.46 -7.24 -27.44
CA LEU A 34 -14.26 -6.48 -27.79
C LEU A 34 -13.58 -5.92 -26.53
N PHE A 35 -14.33 -5.32 -25.61
CA PHE A 35 -13.78 -4.84 -24.34
C PHE A 35 -13.25 -5.97 -23.47
N MET A 36 -13.91 -7.13 -23.42
CA MET A 36 -13.42 -8.31 -22.70
C MET A 36 -12.09 -8.81 -23.28
N VAL A 37 -11.95 -8.84 -24.62
CA VAL A 37 -10.70 -9.24 -25.28
C VAL A 37 -9.59 -8.22 -25.02
N LEU A 38 -9.89 -6.91 -25.13
CA LEU A 38 -8.92 -5.85 -24.83
C LEU A 38 -8.49 -5.87 -23.36
N TYR A 39 -9.43 -6.12 -22.45
CA TYR A 39 -9.13 -6.27 -21.03
C TYR A 39 -8.26 -7.51 -20.75
N ALA A 40 -8.56 -8.64 -21.37
CA ALA A 40 -7.75 -9.86 -21.24
C ALA A 40 -6.33 -9.68 -21.82
N MET A 41 -6.17 -8.89 -22.89
CA MET A 41 -4.85 -8.54 -23.45
C MET A 41 -4.12 -7.47 -22.63
N SER A 42 -4.85 -6.64 -21.87
CA SER A 42 -4.26 -5.61 -20.98
C SER A 42 -3.55 -6.21 -19.75
N VAL A 43 -3.85 -7.45 -19.39
CA VAL A 43 -3.17 -8.20 -18.30
C VAL A 43 -2.04 -9.04 -18.89
N ILE A 44 -1.18 -8.48 -19.72
CA ILE A 44 0.04 -9.14 -20.15
C ILE A 44 1.08 -8.93 -19.06
N ASP A 45 1.40 -10.05 -18.40
CA ASP A 45 2.47 -10.15 -17.41
C ASP A 45 3.81 -9.80 -18.13
N MET A 46 4.39 -8.63 -17.83
CA MET A 46 5.63 -8.14 -18.43
C MET A 46 6.77 -9.15 -18.27
N ALA A 47 6.79 -9.94 -17.21
CA ALA A 47 7.76 -11.00 -17.00
C ALA A 47 7.64 -12.12 -18.07
N LYS A 48 6.42 -12.43 -18.51
CA LYS A 48 6.20 -13.40 -19.60
C LYS A 48 6.56 -12.82 -20.96
N PHE A 49 6.33 -11.52 -21.16
CA PHE A 49 6.74 -10.85 -22.40
C PHE A 49 8.26 -10.78 -22.52
N GLU A 50 8.97 -10.48 -21.44
CA GLU A 50 10.43 -10.43 -21.40
C GLU A 50 11.06 -11.83 -21.60
N ALA A 51 10.46 -12.87 -21.01
CA ALA A 51 10.85 -14.27 -21.24
C ALA A 51 10.65 -14.67 -22.72
N LEU A 52 9.53 -14.31 -23.32
CA LEU A 52 9.23 -14.58 -24.73
C LEU A 52 10.16 -13.81 -25.68
N ALA A 53 10.45 -12.55 -25.38
CA ALA A 53 11.39 -11.71 -26.13
C ALA A 53 12.82 -12.27 -26.07
N ASN A 54 13.25 -12.76 -24.93
CA ASN A 54 14.55 -13.41 -24.75
C ASN A 54 14.63 -14.77 -25.45
N GLU A 55 13.57 -15.58 -25.42
CA GLU A 55 13.51 -16.84 -26.18
C GLU A 55 13.53 -16.60 -27.69
N LEU A 56 12.79 -15.59 -28.17
CA LEU A 56 12.78 -15.20 -29.57
C LEU A 56 14.14 -14.68 -30.02
N LYS A 57 14.81 -13.86 -29.20
CA LYS A 57 16.18 -13.38 -29.45
C LYS A 57 17.17 -14.54 -29.53
N ASN A 58 17.07 -15.53 -28.68
CA ASN A 58 17.90 -16.72 -28.67
C ASN A 58 17.60 -17.64 -29.87
N ALA A 59 16.33 -17.78 -30.28
CA ALA A 59 15.94 -18.57 -31.44
C ALA A 59 16.43 -17.95 -32.77
N LEU A 60 16.40 -16.60 -32.86
CA LEU A 60 16.90 -15.87 -34.01
C LEU A 60 18.43 -15.82 -34.11
N SER A 61 19.15 -15.92 -32.98
CA SER A 61 20.61 -15.96 -32.96
C SER A 61 21.21 -17.32 -33.31
N THR A 62 20.38 -18.38 -33.41
CA THR A 62 20.83 -19.76 -33.72
C THR A 62 20.58 -20.16 -35.18
N SER A 63 20.01 -19.28 -36.01
CA SER A 63 19.72 -19.54 -37.42
C SER A 63 20.70 -18.74 -38.29
N GLU A 64 21.75 -19.41 -38.75
CA GLU A 64 22.65 -18.93 -39.83
C GLU A 64 21.90 -18.85 -41.16
N ALA A 65 21.39 -17.65 -41.52
CA ALA A 65 21.11 -17.27 -42.90
C ALA A 65 21.29 -15.76 -43.05
N PRO A 66 21.97 -15.28 -44.11
CA PRO A 66 22.36 -13.88 -44.28
C PRO A 66 21.16 -13.07 -44.81
N MET A 67 20.40 -12.43 -43.97
CA MET A 67 19.54 -11.31 -44.33
C MET A 67 20.15 -10.02 -43.79
N THR A 68 20.38 -9.09 -44.71
CA THR A 68 21.12 -7.84 -44.49
C THR A 68 20.47 -6.98 -43.41
N ASP A 69 21.24 -6.78 -42.36
CA ASP A 69 20.96 -6.18 -41.06
C ASP A 69 20.70 -4.65 -41.09
N LYS A 70 20.44 -4.07 -42.24
CA LYS A 70 20.34 -2.61 -42.38
C LYS A 70 18.93 -2.04 -42.45
N ASP A 71 17.95 -2.80 -42.94
CA ASP A 71 16.60 -2.26 -43.16
C ASP A 71 15.68 -2.44 -41.92
N LEU A 72 15.82 -3.57 -41.21
CA LEU A 72 15.04 -3.79 -39.96
C LEU A 72 15.51 -2.94 -38.78
N SER A 73 16.81 -2.63 -38.74
CA SER A 73 17.35 -1.81 -37.63
C SER A 73 16.98 -0.32 -37.73
N GLN A 74 16.64 0.17 -38.93
CA GLN A 74 16.19 1.56 -39.10
C GLN A 74 14.71 1.73 -38.76
N GLU A 75 13.86 0.80 -39.13
CA GLU A 75 12.42 0.85 -38.80
C GLU A 75 12.16 0.65 -37.30
N TYR A 76 12.94 -0.22 -36.65
CA TYR A 76 12.91 -0.35 -35.18
C TYR A 76 13.51 0.86 -34.45
N LYS A 77 14.49 1.54 -35.03
CA LYS A 77 15.03 2.78 -34.45
C LYS A 77 14.07 3.97 -34.58
N GLU A 78 13.32 4.06 -35.66
CA GLU A 78 12.30 5.09 -35.83
C GLU A 78 11.08 4.84 -34.94
N LEU A 79 10.66 3.57 -34.72
CA LEU A 79 9.58 3.21 -33.77
C LEU A 79 10.02 3.42 -32.31
N ALA A 80 11.27 3.13 -31.98
CA ALA A 80 11.84 3.37 -30.65
C ALA A 80 12.21 4.85 -30.40
N ALA A 81 12.34 5.64 -31.47
CA ALA A 81 12.65 7.07 -31.37
C ALA A 81 11.41 7.97 -31.29
N SER A 82 10.19 7.41 -31.34
CA SER A 82 9.01 8.17 -30.98
C SER A 82 9.00 8.34 -29.45
N LYS A 83 9.49 9.47 -29.01
CA LYS A 83 9.61 9.90 -27.62
C LYS A 83 8.30 9.70 -26.83
N ASP A 84 7.18 9.84 -27.54
CA ASP A 84 5.83 9.72 -26.97
C ASP A 84 5.47 8.27 -26.54
N VAL A 85 6.00 7.24 -27.23
CA VAL A 85 5.74 5.83 -26.86
C VAL A 85 6.62 5.40 -25.69
N ALA A 86 7.86 5.86 -25.64
CA ALA A 86 8.76 5.59 -24.52
C ALA A 86 8.29 6.30 -23.23
N ASP A 87 7.82 7.55 -23.36
CA ASP A 87 7.28 8.31 -22.23
C ASP A 87 5.96 7.71 -21.72
N THR A 88 5.08 7.25 -22.63
CA THR A 88 3.82 6.60 -22.27
C THR A 88 4.06 5.23 -21.62
N ALA A 89 4.97 4.41 -22.14
CA ALA A 89 5.35 3.12 -21.56
C ALA A 89 6.02 3.30 -20.18
N SER A 90 6.88 4.32 -20.04
CA SER A 90 7.48 4.67 -18.74
C SER A 90 6.47 5.18 -17.75
N GLN A 91 5.47 5.96 -18.16
CA GLN A 91 4.39 6.44 -17.31
C GLN A 91 3.45 5.31 -16.90
N MET A 92 3.10 4.39 -17.80
CA MET A 92 2.26 3.23 -17.48
C MET A 92 2.96 2.26 -16.54
N ALA A 93 4.22 1.90 -16.78
CA ALA A 93 5.02 1.09 -15.88
C ALA A 93 5.23 1.77 -14.51
N ALA A 94 5.36 3.11 -14.52
CA ALA A 94 5.44 3.91 -13.32
C ALA A 94 4.12 3.90 -12.55
N GLN A 95 2.99 3.91 -13.22
CA GLN A 95 1.65 3.90 -12.62
C GLN A 95 1.29 2.53 -12.05
N GLU A 96 1.58 1.44 -12.76
CA GLU A 96 1.40 0.06 -12.27
C GLU A 96 2.26 -0.25 -11.04
N ALA A 97 3.53 0.14 -11.05
CA ALA A 97 4.40 -0.02 -9.89
C ALA A 97 3.96 0.85 -8.69
N ALA A 98 3.26 1.99 -8.93
CA ALA A 98 2.68 2.81 -7.88
C ALA A 98 1.46 2.15 -7.26
N GLN A 99 0.57 1.58 -8.07
CA GLN A 99 -0.61 0.83 -7.62
C GLN A 99 -0.20 -0.43 -6.85
N GLN A 100 0.73 -1.23 -7.37
CA GLN A 100 1.26 -2.40 -6.67
C GLN A 100 1.89 -2.05 -5.32
N GLY A 101 2.62 -0.94 -5.22
CA GLY A 101 3.19 -0.48 -3.96
C GLY A 101 2.14 0.01 -2.95
N THR A 102 1.01 0.53 -3.43
CA THR A 102 -0.12 0.92 -2.59
C THR A 102 -0.82 -0.31 -2.05
N ASP A 103 -1.12 -1.28 -2.91
CA ASP A 103 -1.78 -2.53 -2.54
C ASP A 103 -0.93 -3.33 -1.53
N GLN A 104 0.39 -3.37 -1.71
CA GLN A 104 1.30 -4.04 -0.77
C GLN A 104 1.34 -3.35 0.60
N PHE A 105 1.34 -2.02 0.64
CA PHE A 105 1.34 -1.28 1.90
C PHE A 105 0.00 -1.41 2.63
N ASP A 106 -1.10 -1.51 1.89
CA ASP A 106 -2.43 -1.77 2.43
C ASP A 106 -2.55 -3.18 3.04
N GLN A 107 -2.00 -4.19 2.36
CA GLN A 107 -1.91 -5.56 2.88
C GLN A 107 -1.10 -5.64 4.18
N VAL A 108 -0.11 -4.77 4.36
CA VAL A 108 0.67 -4.68 5.61
C VAL A 108 -0.21 -4.22 6.77
N TYR A 109 -1.07 -3.24 6.55
CA TYR A 109 -1.99 -2.78 7.59
C TYR A 109 -2.92 -3.92 8.06
N GLU A 110 -3.50 -4.67 7.12
CA GLU A 110 -4.35 -5.83 7.42
C GLU A 110 -3.58 -6.91 8.19
N LYS A 111 -2.36 -7.23 7.75
CA LYS A 111 -1.50 -8.21 8.42
C LYS A 111 -1.09 -7.77 9.83
N LEU A 112 -0.79 -6.49 10.02
CA LEU A 112 -0.53 -5.95 11.37
C LEU A 112 -1.76 -6.05 12.25
N GLN A 113 -2.94 -5.74 11.73
CA GLN A 113 -4.20 -5.84 12.46
C GLN A 113 -4.49 -7.28 12.88
N GLU A 114 -4.35 -8.24 11.97
CA GLU A 114 -4.50 -9.66 12.26
C GLU A 114 -3.56 -10.12 13.38
N LYS A 115 -2.27 -9.79 13.27
CA LYS A 115 -1.27 -10.21 14.25
C LYS A 115 -1.44 -9.55 15.63
N ILE A 116 -1.91 -8.33 15.68
CA ILE A 116 -2.25 -7.66 16.94
C ILE A 116 -3.48 -8.35 17.59
N GLN A 117 -4.49 -8.75 16.81
CA GLN A 117 -5.63 -9.50 17.30
C GLN A 117 -5.24 -10.88 17.84
N GLU A 118 -4.42 -11.62 17.10
CA GLU A 118 -3.90 -12.93 17.53
C GLU A 118 -3.06 -12.85 18.81
N SER A 119 -2.34 -11.75 19.00
CA SER A 119 -1.50 -11.54 20.19
C SER A 119 -2.29 -11.20 21.46
N GLY A 120 -3.58 -10.86 21.35
CA GLY A 120 -4.42 -10.48 22.50
C GLY A 120 -4.22 -9.05 23.00
N TYR A 121 -3.44 -8.21 22.29
CA TYR A 121 -3.15 -6.82 22.70
C TYR A 121 -4.03 -5.77 21.99
N GLN A 122 -5.17 -6.17 21.39
CA GLN A 122 -6.04 -5.27 20.62
C GLN A 122 -6.62 -4.09 21.41
N GLU A 123 -6.73 -4.20 22.75
CA GLU A 123 -7.18 -3.10 23.62
C GLU A 123 -6.07 -2.08 23.92
N GLN A 124 -4.82 -2.47 23.78
CA GLN A 124 -3.64 -1.72 24.21
C GLN A 124 -2.79 -1.23 23.04
N ILE A 125 -2.98 -1.81 21.84
CA ILE A 125 -2.29 -1.44 20.60
C ILE A 125 -3.33 -0.98 19.60
N THR A 126 -3.19 0.25 19.13
CA THR A 126 -4.09 0.84 18.14
C THR A 126 -3.34 1.09 16.84
N LEU A 127 -3.95 0.72 15.72
CA LEU A 127 -3.47 1.02 14.38
C LEU A 127 -4.24 2.21 13.79
N GLU A 128 -3.51 3.10 13.15
CA GLU A 128 -4.05 4.22 12.38
C GLU A 128 -3.40 4.21 10.99
N LYS A 129 -4.22 4.34 9.95
CA LYS A 129 -3.78 4.37 8.57
C LYS A 129 -4.02 5.77 7.99
N GLY A 130 -3.01 6.39 7.44
CA GLY A 130 -3.10 7.59 6.62
C GLY A 130 -2.79 7.28 5.15
N ASP A 131 -2.74 8.31 4.31
CA ASP A 131 -2.53 8.15 2.87
C ASP A 131 -1.15 7.56 2.53
N ASN A 132 -0.11 7.96 3.29
CA ASN A 132 1.27 7.54 3.05
C ASN A 132 1.95 6.95 4.30
N TYR A 133 1.21 6.68 5.38
CA TYR A 133 1.76 6.14 6.61
C TYR A 133 0.84 5.13 7.30
N ILE A 134 1.46 4.25 8.08
CA ILE A 134 0.80 3.45 9.11
C ILE A 134 1.39 3.87 10.45
N LYS A 135 0.53 4.11 11.43
CA LYS A 135 0.93 4.44 12.79
C LYS A 135 0.44 3.37 13.76
N ILE A 136 1.35 2.86 14.58
CA ILE A 136 1.09 1.88 15.63
C ILE A 136 1.27 2.59 16.96
N LYS A 137 0.24 2.61 17.79
CA LYS A 137 0.25 3.22 19.12
C LYS A 137 0.26 2.13 20.18
N PHE A 138 1.24 2.13 21.04
CA PHE A 138 1.37 1.23 22.18
C PHE A 138 1.04 1.97 23.46
N GLY A 139 0.08 1.48 24.23
CA GLY A 139 -0.17 1.98 25.59
C GLY A 139 1.05 1.74 26.50
N ASP A 140 1.18 2.59 27.51
CA ASP A 140 2.33 2.59 28.45
C ASP A 140 2.62 1.20 29.06
N ASN A 141 1.56 0.49 29.43
CA ASN A 141 1.71 -0.78 30.13
C ASN A 141 2.09 -1.96 29.24
N VAL A 142 2.11 -1.79 27.91
CA VAL A 142 2.43 -2.88 26.97
C VAL A 142 3.92 -3.19 26.98
N LEU A 143 4.75 -2.18 26.80
CA LEU A 143 6.19 -2.40 26.58
C LEU A 143 7.06 -2.11 27.78
N PHE A 144 6.62 -1.25 28.70
CA PHE A 144 7.49 -0.67 29.74
C PHE A 144 7.02 -0.92 31.17
N TYR A 145 7.97 -0.92 32.08
CA TYR A 145 7.68 -0.78 33.48
C TYR A 145 7.21 0.65 33.82
N PRO A 146 6.36 0.84 34.84
CA PRO A 146 5.93 2.17 35.25
C PRO A 146 7.12 3.11 35.48
N ASP A 147 6.99 4.35 35.01
CA ASP A 147 7.99 5.43 35.16
C ASP A 147 9.42 5.04 34.77
N SER A 148 9.58 4.09 33.88
CA SER A 148 10.88 3.56 33.43
C SER A 148 10.93 3.43 31.90
N PRO A 149 12.10 3.64 31.28
CA PRO A 149 12.36 3.29 29.88
C PRO A 149 12.71 1.80 29.71
N ALA A 150 12.84 1.02 30.81
CA ALA A 150 13.15 -0.39 30.74
C ALA A 150 11.98 -1.19 30.18
N MET A 151 12.23 -1.99 29.16
CA MET A 151 11.24 -2.84 28.52
C MET A 151 10.99 -4.11 29.32
N LYS A 152 9.73 -4.56 29.34
CA LYS A 152 9.32 -5.82 29.94
C LYS A 152 9.74 -7.00 29.05
N THR A 153 10.38 -7.99 29.63
CA THR A 153 10.94 -9.12 28.88
C THR A 153 9.87 -9.99 28.19
N ASP A 154 8.71 -10.16 28.83
CA ASP A 154 7.67 -11.06 28.32
C ASP A 154 6.80 -10.43 27.24
N GLU A 155 6.75 -9.11 27.19
CA GLU A 155 5.84 -8.36 26.30
C GLU A 155 6.51 -7.83 25.04
N VAL A 156 7.84 -7.97 24.94
CA VAL A 156 8.58 -7.59 23.70
C VAL A 156 8.27 -8.48 22.50
N GLN A 157 7.59 -9.62 22.69
CA GLN A 157 7.22 -10.51 21.59
C GLN A 157 6.30 -9.84 20.58
N VAL A 158 5.37 -9.00 21.02
CA VAL A 158 4.50 -8.25 20.11
C VAL A 158 5.31 -7.25 19.26
N LEU A 159 6.31 -6.61 19.87
CA LEU A 159 7.21 -5.71 19.14
C LEU A 159 8.09 -6.48 18.15
N LYS A 160 8.50 -7.71 18.50
CA LYS A 160 9.22 -8.60 17.58
C LYS A 160 8.38 -8.96 16.35
N ILE A 161 7.13 -9.37 16.55
CA ILE A 161 6.20 -9.70 15.45
C ILE A 161 6.03 -8.50 14.51
N ILE A 162 5.81 -7.31 15.07
CA ILE A 162 5.68 -6.08 14.30
C ILE A 162 6.98 -5.77 13.56
N GLY A 163 8.13 -5.87 14.22
CA GLY A 163 9.43 -5.64 13.61
C GLY A 163 9.73 -6.60 12.46
N ASP A 164 9.40 -7.89 12.59
CA ASP A 164 9.58 -8.88 11.52
C ASP A 164 8.68 -8.57 10.30
N ILE A 165 7.45 -8.08 10.53
CA ILE A 165 6.59 -7.60 9.44
C ILE A 165 7.23 -6.39 8.76
N LEU A 166 7.69 -5.40 9.52
CA LEU A 166 8.35 -4.21 8.99
C LEU A 166 9.63 -4.56 8.21
N TYR A 167 10.39 -5.53 8.68
CA TYR A 167 11.58 -6.03 7.98
C TYR A 167 11.20 -6.61 6.60
N SER A 168 10.12 -7.38 6.52
CA SER A 168 9.66 -7.99 5.27
C SER A 168 9.29 -6.96 4.19
N ILE A 169 8.90 -5.76 4.60
CA ILE A 169 8.49 -4.66 3.71
C ILE A 169 9.49 -3.50 3.69
N ASN A 170 10.69 -3.70 4.23
CA ASN A 170 11.70 -2.64 4.32
C ASN A 170 11.95 -1.86 3.01
N PRO A 171 11.94 -2.50 1.81
CA PRO A 171 12.07 -1.74 0.55
C PRO A 171 10.98 -0.70 0.32
N LEU A 172 9.79 -0.88 0.88
CA LEU A 172 8.64 0.03 0.76
C LEU A 172 8.67 1.15 1.80
N ILE A 173 9.52 1.05 2.83
CA ILE A 173 9.61 2.00 3.92
C ILE A 173 10.62 3.10 3.58
N GLN A 174 10.17 4.34 3.62
CA GLN A 174 11.00 5.54 3.54
C GLN A 174 11.63 5.84 4.90
N SER A 175 10.79 5.90 5.95
CA SER A 175 11.24 6.22 7.30
C SER A 175 10.35 5.59 8.37
N ILE A 176 10.93 5.37 9.54
CA ILE A 176 10.27 4.91 10.75
C ILE A 176 10.54 5.93 11.84
N GLU A 177 9.51 6.64 12.27
CA GLU A 177 9.56 7.53 13.43
C GLU A 177 9.08 6.78 14.67
N ILE A 178 9.84 6.87 15.76
CA ILE A 178 9.46 6.35 17.06
C ILE A 178 9.28 7.51 18.01
N ALA A 179 8.06 7.75 18.46
CA ALA A 179 7.69 8.89 19.27
C ALA A 179 7.24 8.47 20.67
N GLY A 180 7.91 8.99 21.69
CA GLY A 180 7.54 8.77 23.10
C GLY A 180 6.73 9.92 23.68
N HIS A 181 5.69 9.57 24.47
CA HIS A 181 4.81 10.52 25.12
C HIS A 181 4.60 10.17 26.60
N THR A 182 4.47 11.19 27.41
CA THR A 182 4.10 11.06 28.84
C THR A 182 2.79 11.81 29.13
N ALA A 183 2.22 11.60 30.31
CA ALA A 183 1.06 12.34 30.77
C ALA A 183 1.46 13.42 31.77
N THR A 184 0.63 14.43 31.93
CA THR A 184 0.74 15.38 33.04
C THR A 184 0.17 14.74 34.31
N THR A 185 0.96 14.60 35.35
CA THR A 185 0.51 14.27 36.69
C THR A 185 0.53 15.56 37.53
N GLY A 186 -0.55 15.82 38.28
CA GLY A 186 -0.90 17.13 38.84
C GLY A 186 0.16 17.85 39.70
N ASN A 187 1.27 17.18 40.08
CA ASN A 187 2.33 17.73 40.91
C ASN A 187 3.72 17.71 40.24
N GLN A 188 3.82 17.38 38.97
CA GLN A 188 5.11 17.36 38.31
C GLN A 188 5.58 18.76 37.94
N THR A 189 6.43 19.29 38.77
CA THR A 189 7.21 20.52 38.49
C THR A 189 8.44 20.24 37.64
N ASP A 190 8.95 19.01 37.63
CA ASP A 190 10.14 18.64 36.86
C ASP A 190 9.77 18.19 35.42
N SER A 191 10.04 19.07 34.48
CA SER A 191 9.85 18.80 33.06
C SER A 191 10.96 17.91 32.48
N SER A 192 12.18 17.92 33.08
CA SER A 192 13.32 17.17 32.57
C SER A 192 13.06 15.67 32.61
N PHE A 193 12.51 15.16 33.70
CA PHE A 193 12.14 13.75 33.84
C PHE A 193 11.16 13.27 32.76
N SER A 194 10.16 14.08 32.42
CA SER A 194 9.20 13.73 31.35
C SER A 194 9.86 13.67 29.97
N TRP A 195 10.82 14.55 29.70
CA TRP A 195 11.62 14.53 28.47
C TRP A 195 12.52 13.31 28.40
N GLU A 196 13.25 13.01 29.46
CA GLU A 196 14.13 11.85 29.57
C GLU A 196 13.35 10.55 29.43
N LEU A 197 12.20 10.43 30.10
CA LEU A 197 11.35 9.24 30.05
C LEU A 197 10.78 9.01 28.64
N SER A 198 10.22 10.05 28.01
CA SER A 198 9.65 9.91 26.68
C SER A 198 10.71 9.58 25.62
N SER A 199 11.86 10.25 25.66
CA SER A 199 12.97 9.99 24.74
C SER A 199 13.62 8.64 25.02
N GLY A 200 13.81 8.27 26.28
CA GLY A 200 14.39 6.98 26.68
C GLY A 200 13.55 5.80 26.22
N ARG A 201 12.22 5.91 26.28
CA ARG A 201 11.30 4.89 25.76
C ARG A 201 11.40 4.76 24.25
N ALA A 202 11.45 5.88 23.52
CA ALA A 202 11.64 5.87 22.08
C ALA A 202 12.97 5.23 21.67
N ILE A 203 14.06 5.53 22.40
CA ILE A 203 15.38 4.92 22.20
C ILE A 203 15.32 3.40 22.44
N ALA A 204 14.69 2.95 23.53
CA ALA A 204 14.60 1.53 23.84
C ALA A 204 13.87 0.72 22.75
N VAL A 205 12.80 1.28 22.16
CA VAL A 205 12.11 0.66 21.03
C VAL A 205 12.99 0.65 19.78
N LEU A 206 13.69 1.75 19.47
CA LEU A 206 14.63 1.80 18.35
C LEU A 206 15.70 0.73 18.49
N ASP A 207 16.38 0.68 19.64
CA ASP A 207 17.42 -0.31 19.92
C ASP A 207 16.92 -1.73 19.74
N TYR A 208 15.70 -2.02 20.22
CA TYR A 208 15.10 -3.33 20.05
C TYR A 208 14.87 -3.67 18.57
N LEU A 209 14.29 -2.75 17.79
CA LEU A 209 13.99 -2.97 16.39
C LEU A 209 15.25 -3.14 15.53
N VAL A 210 16.31 -2.40 15.83
CA VAL A 210 17.61 -2.52 15.17
C VAL A 210 18.27 -3.87 15.48
N HIS A 211 18.41 -4.20 16.77
CA HIS A 211 19.20 -5.35 17.18
C HIS A 211 18.47 -6.68 17.09
N ASN A 212 17.13 -6.69 17.29
CA ASN A 212 16.36 -7.94 17.34
C ASN A 212 15.54 -8.20 16.06
N CYS A 213 15.26 -7.15 15.26
CA CYS A 213 14.48 -7.27 14.03
C CYS A 213 15.28 -6.91 12.78
N SER A 214 16.55 -6.53 12.92
CA SER A 214 17.46 -6.19 11.81
C SER A 214 16.95 -5.07 10.90
N LEU A 215 16.14 -4.16 11.45
CA LEU A 215 15.68 -3.00 10.69
C LEU A 215 16.83 -2.01 10.48
N PRO A 216 16.91 -1.36 9.32
CA PRO A 216 18.01 -0.45 9.00
C PRO A 216 17.91 0.84 9.82
N GLU A 217 18.91 1.09 10.65
CA GLU A 217 19.00 2.28 11.49
C GLU A 217 18.92 3.59 10.68
N ALA A 218 19.48 3.60 9.47
CA ALA A 218 19.49 4.77 8.59
C ALA A 218 18.09 5.27 8.18
N LYS A 219 17.05 4.44 8.33
CA LYS A 219 15.65 4.83 8.07
C LYS A 219 14.90 5.24 9.34
N MET A 220 15.54 5.18 10.50
CA MET A 220 14.88 5.37 11.79
C MET A 220 15.28 6.68 12.44
N TYR A 221 14.32 7.30 13.11
CA TYR A 221 14.58 8.45 13.98
C TYR A 221 13.62 8.46 15.17
N ILE A 222 14.01 9.14 16.23
CA ILE A 222 13.23 9.23 17.46
C ILE A 222 12.71 10.65 17.69
N SER A 223 11.57 10.74 18.38
CA SER A 223 10.99 11.99 18.86
C SER A 223 10.54 11.80 20.33
N GLY A 224 11.01 12.64 21.21
CA GLY A 224 10.50 12.72 22.57
C GLY A 224 9.55 13.92 22.69
N PHE A 225 8.30 13.72 23.02
CA PHE A 225 7.30 14.80 23.12
C PHE A 225 6.94 15.17 24.55
N SER A 226 7.52 14.46 25.53
CA SER A 226 7.14 14.71 26.93
C SER A 226 5.59 14.68 27.08
N ARG A 227 5.02 15.61 27.80
CA ARG A 227 3.58 15.77 28.04
C ARG A 227 2.88 16.78 27.11
N TYR A 228 3.60 17.33 26.13
CA TYR A 228 3.12 18.48 25.35
C TYR A 228 2.29 18.13 24.11
N HIS A 229 2.15 16.82 23.81
CA HIS A 229 1.32 16.32 22.71
C HIS A 229 0.27 15.33 23.22
N PRO A 230 -0.67 15.75 24.08
CA PRO A 230 -1.71 14.87 24.62
C PRO A 230 -2.74 14.54 23.53
N VAL A 231 -3.24 13.30 23.54
CA VAL A 231 -4.37 12.83 22.70
C VAL A 231 -5.70 12.80 23.46
N ALA A 232 -5.64 12.93 24.78
CA ALA A 232 -6.80 13.00 25.66
C ALA A 232 -6.53 14.03 26.77
N SER A 233 -7.58 14.41 27.53
CA SER A 233 -7.40 15.28 28.69
C SER A 233 -6.53 14.59 29.75
N ASN A 234 -5.85 15.38 30.61
CA ASN A 234 -5.06 14.82 31.73
C ASN A 234 -5.86 14.78 33.06
N GLU A 235 -7.19 14.95 33.02
CA GLU A 235 -8.03 15.07 34.19
C GLU A 235 -8.27 13.74 34.93
N SER A 236 -8.51 12.67 34.16
CA SER A 236 -8.73 11.33 34.70
C SER A 236 -7.52 10.41 34.45
N GLU A 237 -7.39 9.35 35.26
CA GLU A 237 -6.33 8.36 35.05
C GLU A 237 -6.52 7.57 33.75
N GLU A 238 -7.76 7.32 33.33
CA GLU A 238 -8.09 6.69 32.06
C GLU A 238 -7.59 7.52 30.89
N SER A 239 -7.81 8.82 30.94
CA SER A 239 -7.32 9.76 29.91
C SER A 239 -5.80 9.86 29.92
N ARG A 240 -5.17 9.90 31.11
CA ARG A 240 -3.70 9.91 31.22
C ARG A 240 -3.05 8.65 30.67
N LYS A 241 -3.67 7.48 30.80
CA LYS A 241 -3.20 6.22 30.17
C LYS A 241 -3.09 6.33 28.66
N LEU A 242 -4.00 7.03 27.99
CA LEU A 242 -3.96 7.26 26.55
C LEU A 242 -2.80 8.19 26.15
N ASN A 243 -2.45 9.13 27.05
CA ASN A 243 -1.34 10.04 26.81
C ASN A 243 0.03 9.38 27.02
N ARG A 244 0.13 8.45 27.97
CA ARG A 244 1.34 7.65 28.19
C ARG A 244 1.41 6.56 27.12
N ARG A 245 2.12 6.81 26.03
CA ARG A 245 2.20 5.92 24.88
C ARG A 245 3.52 6.04 24.13
N VAL A 246 3.81 5.05 23.35
CA VAL A 246 4.83 5.12 22.28
C VAL A 246 4.13 4.90 20.93
N GLU A 247 4.45 5.72 19.97
CA GLU A 247 3.97 5.62 18.60
C GLU A 247 5.11 5.21 17.68
N ILE A 248 4.84 4.25 16.77
CA ILE A 248 5.73 3.91 15.65
C ILE A 248 4.98 4.33 14.38
N LYS A 249 5.50 5.35 13.68
CA LYS A 249 4.94 5.83 12.42
C LYS A 249 5.84 5.37 11.28
N ILE A 250 5.30 4.55 10.42
CA ILE A 250 5.95 4.01 9.23
C ILE A 250 5.49 4.81 8.02
N THR A 251 6.40 5.52 7.36
CA THR A 251 6.10 6.29 6.15
C THR A 251 6.59 5.49 4.95
N ARG A 252 5.73 5.32 3.95
CA ARG A 252 6.11 4.65 2.70
C ARG A 252 6.95 5.56 1.81
N VAL A 253 7.75 4.95 0.95
CA VAL A 253 8.49 5.67 -0.10
C VAL A 253 7.48 6.37 -1.01
N GLU A 254 7.53 7.70 -1.05
CA GLU A 254 6.81 8.46 -2.05
C GLU A 254 7.54 8.31 -3.39
N LYS A 255 6.77 8.01 -4.43
CA LYS A 255 7.31 8.02 -5.77
C LYS A 255 7.57 9.48 -6.14
N ALA A 256 8.81 9.80 -6.50
CA ALA A 256 9.13 11.10 -7.06
C ALA A 256 8.14 11.41 -8.19
N ALA A 257 7.37 12.46 -8.02
CA ALA A 257 6.61 13.07 -9.10
C ALA A 257 7.65 13.56 -10.11
N SER A 258 7.78 12.82 -11.21
CA SER A 258 8.64 13.18 -12.36
C SER A 258 7.82 13.97 -13.37
#